data_e5d341be4937677063e1b7f3f44b5065
#
_entry.id   e5d341be4937677063e1b7f3f44b5065
#
_cell.length_a   1.000
_cell.length_b   1.000
_cell.length_c   1.000
_cell.angle_alpha   90.00
_cell.angle_beta   90.00
_cell.angle_gamma   90.00
#
_symmetry.space_group_name_H-M   'P 1'
#
loop_
_entity.id
_entity.type
_entity.pdbx_description
1 polymer ?
#
loop_
_entity_poly.entity_id
_entity_poly.type
_entity_poly.pdbx_seq_one_letter_code
_entity_poly.pdbx_strand_id
1 'polypeptide(L)'
;MKIAHLINLAIPVIAALALSIAGCSPKDPAEKAADAKASAPALPYDAVASGGKGFTVGAMMSANTVYVLFDPQCPHCGHLWEASVPLQSKVKFVWIPVAFINAKSGPQGAALLSAANPAELMAEHEKSLLAGTGGISAIAAATTEINSAIKKNTVLFNSLGAESVPYVLAKNTRTGLVVTHNGAMDAAALAEFLGVN
;
A
#
# COMPACT_ATOMS: atom_id res chain seq x y z
N MET A 1 -1.44 63.64 28.56
CA MET A 1 -0.32 63.88 29.52
C MET A 1 0.85 63.10 29.02
N LYS A 2 1.80 63.74 28.29
CA LYS A 2 3.13 64.13 28.79
C LYS A 2 3.95 62.90 29.17
N ILE A 3 5.14 62.55 28.69
CA ILE A 3 6.26 63.29 28.14
C ILE A 3 7.24 62.32 27.51
N ALA A 4 7.68 62.56 26.33
CA ALA A 4 8.93 62.36 25.68
C ALA A 4 10.19 62.38 26.59
N HIS A 5 11.23 61.63 26.24
CA HIS A 5 12.61 62.16 26.21
C HIS A 5 13.51 61.28 25.31
N LEU A 6 14.06 61.96 24.35
CA LEU A 6 15.21 61.68 23.52
C LEU A 6 16.49 61.72 24.34
N ILE A 7 17.57 61.13 23.90
CA ILE A 7 19.02 61.53 23.92
C ILE A 7 19.80 60.29 23.44
N ASN A 8 20.33 60.11 22.25
CA ASN A 8 21.38 60.77 21.46
C ASN A 8 22.83 60.44 21.91
N LEU A 9 23.65 60.09 20.91
CA LEU A 9 25.14 60.22 20.78
C LEU A 9 25.98 59.04 21.31
N ALA A 10 26.86 58.38 20.61
CA ALA A 10 27.99 58.85 19.80
C ALA A 10 28.79 57.60 19.31
N ILE A 11 29.29 57.68 18.10
CA ILE A 11 30.32 56.82 17.49
C ILE A 11 31.70 57.21 18.09
N PRO A 12 32.64 56.23 18.20
CA PRO A 12 33.79 56.36 17.31
C PRO A 12 34.29 55.13 16.64
N VAL A 13 34.72 55.30 15.42
CA VAL A 13 35.56 54.51 14.54
C VAL A 13 36.95 54.36 15.17
N ILE A 14 37.46 53.11 15.19
CA ILE A 14 38.92 52.90 15.21
C ILE A 14 39.21 51.76 14.23
N ALA A 15 40.03 52.08 13.26
CA ALA A 15 40.64 51.24 12.26
C ALA A 15 41.92 50.55 12.76
N ALA A 16 42.30 49.52 12.06
CA ALA A 16 43.62 48.89 11.85
C ALA A 16 43.87 47.59 12.64
N LEU A 17 44.22 46.51 12.05
CA LEU A 17 45.50 46.15 11.42
C LEU A 17 45.50 44.66 11.11
N ALA A 18 45.88 44.28 9.92
CA ALA A 18 46.08 42.92 9.44
C ALA A 18 47.19 42.20 10.23
N LEU A 19 46.96 40.90 10.52
CA LEU A 19 48.07 39.97 10.69
C LEU A 19 47.65 38.58 10.13
N SER A 20 48.28 38.23 9.03
CA SER A 20 48.21 36.93 8.39
C SER A 20 48.95 35.90 9.25
N ILE A 21 48.27 34.88 9.71
CA ILE A 21 48.91 33.67 10.24
C ILE A 21 48.42 32.47 9.41
N ALA A 22 49.33 31.98 8.58
CA ALA A 22 49.20 30.67 7.93
C ALA A 22 49.26 29.60 9.01
N GLY A 23 48.13 28.95 9.28
CA GLY A 23 48.02 27.78 10.14
C GLY A 23 47.57 26.59 9.29
N CYS A 24 48.49 25.64 9.01
CA CYS A 24 48.15 24.34 8.53
C CYS A 24 47.27 23.63 9.57
N SER A 25 46.00 23.40 9.25
CA SER A 25 45.14 22.48 10.01
C SER A 25 45.12 21.12 9.34
N PRO A 26 45.17 20.03 10.14
CA PRO A 26 45.11 18.67 9.60
C PRO A 26 43.75 18.40 8.96
N LYS A 27 43.79 17.67 7.86
CA LYS A 27 42.64 17.14 7.16
C LYS A 27 41.84 16.26 8.09
N ASP A 28 40.67 16.70 8.51
CA ASP A 28 39.62 15.85 9.05
C ASP A 28 39.09 14.94 7.93
N PRO A 29 38.89 13.62 8.20
CA PRO A 29 38.27 12.75 7.23
C PRO A 29 36.84 13.25 6.98
N ALA A 30 36.57 13.65 5.75
CA ALA A 30 35.23 14.00 5.30
C ALA A 30 34.28 12.87 5.65
N GLU A 31 33.46 13.13 6.63
CA GLU A 31 32.25 12.39 6.92
C GLU A 31 31.40 12.43 5.67
N LYS A 32 31.36 11.29 4.97
CA LYS A 32 30.53 11.06 3.82
C LYS A 32 29.09 11.03 4.30
N ALA A 33 28.47 12.21 4.42
CA ALA A 33 27.03 12.33 4.55
C ALA A 33 26.44 11.61 3.33
N ALA A 34 26.01 10.38 3.53
CA ALA A 34 25.17 9.71 2.58
C ALA A 34 23.90 10.56 2.46
N ASP A 35 23.75 11.23 1.33
CA ASP A 35 22.49 11.81 0.91
C ASP A 35 21.44 10.69 0.90
N ALA A 36 20.77 10.51 2.01
CA ALA A 36 19.51 9.81 2.05
C ALA A 36 18.52 10.67 1.27
N LYS A 37 18.50 10.45 -0.05
CA LYS A 37 17.47 10.98 -0.93
C LYS A 37 16.14 10.55 -0.31
N ALA A 38 15.49 11.45 0.41
CA ALA A 38 14.14 11.25 0.88
C ALA A 38 13.30 10.97 -0.38
N SER A 39 13.00 9.70 -0.62
CA SER A 39 12.11 9.31 -1.70
C SER A 39 10.75 9.94 -1.41
N ALA A 40 10.18 10.62 -2.40
CA ALA A 40 8.80 11.08 -2.30
C ALA A 40 7.92 9.93 -1.78
N PRO A 41 6.89 10.21 -0.96
CA PRO A 41 6.01 9.16 -0.48
C PRO A 41 5.52 8.34 -1.66
N ALA A 42 5.75 7.03 -1.62
CA ALA A 42 5.28 6.13 -2.68
C ALA A 42 3.77 6.29 -2.79
N LEU A 43 3.26 6.47 -4.01
CA LEU A 43 1.82 6.47 -4.24
C LEU A 43 1.25 5.15 -3.69
N PRO A 44 0.03 5.13 -3.14
CA PRO A 44 -0.58 3.92 -2.58
C PRO A 44 -0.48 2.70 -3.51
N TYR A 45 -0.65 2.91 -4.80
CA TYR A 45 -0.52 1.87 -5.83
C TYR A 45 0.89 1.24 -5.86
N ASP A 46 1.94 2.06 -5.85
CA ASP A 46 3.33 1.59 -5.93
C ASP A 46 3.76 0.90 -4.61
N ALA A 47 3.25 1.38 -3.48
CA ALA A 47 3.46 0.74 -2.18
C ALA A 47 2.87 -0.67 -2.15
N VAL A 48 1.65 -0.85 -2.69
CA VAL A 48 1.00 -2.17 -2.78
C VAL A 48 1.70 -3.05 -3.82
N ALA A 49 2.08 -2.50 -4.96
CA ALA A 49 2.80 -3.23 -6.02
C ALA A 49 4.13 -3.83 -5.52
N SER A 50 4.84 -3.11 -4.67
CA SER A 50 6.16 -3.54 -4.16
C SER A 50 6.07 -4.37 -2.87
N GLY A 51 5.12 -4.05 -2.00
CA GLY A 51 5.03 -4.62 -0.64
C GLY A 51 3.98 -5.71 -0.45
N GLY A 52 2.91 -5.68 -1.22
CA GLY A 52 1.80 -6.63 -1.10
C GLY A 52 2.17 -8.04 -1.56
N LYS A 53 1.81 -9.03 -0.77
CA LYS A 53 1.98 -10.46 -1.10
C LYS A 53 0.61 -11.09 -1.33
N GLY A 54 0.35 -11.43 -2.58
CA GLY A 54 -0.93 -11.97 -3.02
C GLY A 54 -0.76 -13.05 -4.10
N PHE A 55 -1.87 -13.55 -4.57
CA PHE A 55 -1.94 -14.45 -5.73
C PHE A 55 -2.61 -13.74 -6.90
N THR A 56 -2.24 -14.14 -8.10
CA THR A 56 -2.69 -13.50 -9.33
C THR A 56 -3.78 -14.34 -10.01
N VAL A 57 -4.81 -13.63 -10.50
CA VAL A 57 -5.92 -14.21 -11.25
C VAL A 57 -6.19 -13.38 -12.50
N GLY A 58 -6.56 -14.04 -13.59
CA GLY A 58 -6.99 -13.38 -14.82
C GLY A 58 -5.87 -13.25 -15.86
N ALA A 59 -5.87 -12.17 -16.62
CA ALA A 59 -4.96 -11.95 -17.75
C ALA A 59 -3.52 -11.71 -17.29
N MET A 60 -2.76 -12.77 -17.07
CA MET A 60 -1.39 -12.73 -16.52
C MET A 60 -0.45 -11.78 -17.25
N MET A 61 -0.62 -11.66 -18.58
CA MET A 61 0.22 -10.79 -19.44
C MET A 61 -0.33 -9.37 -19.58
N SER A 62 -1.47 -9.06 -18.92
CA SER A 62 -2.03 -7.72 -18.96
C SER A 62 -1.14 -6.74 -18.21
N ALA A 63 -0.88 -5.57 -18.81
CA ALA A 63 -0.27 -4.43 -18.14
C ALA A 63 -1.21 -3.80 -17.09
N ASN A 64 -2.53 -4.06 -17.21
CA ASN A 64 -3.54 -3.53 -16.31
C ASN A 64 -3.62 -4.39 -15.05
N THR A 65 -2.82 -4.05 -14.05
CA THR A 65 -2.83 -4.74 -12.77
C THR A 65 -3.78 -4.04 -11.80
N VAL A 66 -4.66 -4.83 -11.20
CA VAL A 66 -5.60 -4.41 -10.15
C VAL A 66 -5.22 -5.11 -8.86
N TYR A 67 -4.95 -4.35 -7.81
CA TYR A 67 -4.68 -4.89 -6.48
C TYR A 67 -5.95 -4.85 -5.65
N VAL A 68 -6.26 -5.97 -5.00
CA VAL A 68 -7.41 -6.09 -4.10
C VAL A 68 -6.91 -6.59 -2.74
N LEU A 69 -6.95 -5.71 -1.73
CA LEU A 69 -6.73 -6.14 -0.36
C LEU A 69 -8.07 -6.61 0.20
N PHE A 70 -8.11 -7.84 0.67
CA PHE A 70 -9.35 -8.50 1.11
C PHE A 70 -9.13 -9.28 2.40
N ASP A 71 -10.17 -9.38 3.23
CA ASP A 71 -10.16 -10.28 4.38
C ASP A 71 -10.99 -11.52 4.03
N PRO A 72 -10.46 -12.75 4.20
CA PRO A 72 -11.18 -13.98 3.86
C PRO A 72 -12.51 -14.19 4.61
N GLN A 73 -12.79 -13.41 5.65
CA GLN A 73 -14.05 -13.49 6.38
C GLN A 73 -15.01 -12.34 6.04
N CYS A 74 -14.75 -11.62 4.95
CA CYS A 74 -15.56 -10.48 4.50
C CYS A 74 -16.52 -10.87 3.36
N PRO A 75 -17.85 -10.92 3.56
CA PRO A 75 -18.80 -11.23 2.47
C PRO A 75 -18.75 -10.25 1.29
N HIS A 76 -18.44 -8.97 1.54
CA HIS A 76 -18.29 -7.98 0.48
C HIS A 76 -17.09 -8.29 -0.43
N CYS A 77 -16.06 -8.97 0.09
CA CYS A 77 -14.95 -9.45 -0.74
C CYS A 77 -15.40 -10.56 -1.69
N GLY A 78 -16.29 -11.44 -1.23
CA GLY A 78 -16.92 -12.46 -2.09
C GLY A 78 -17.74 -11.85 -3.22
N HIS A 79 -18.54 -10.82 -2.95
CA HIS A 79 -19.28 -10.12 -4.00
C HIS A 79 -18.34 -9.46 -5.02
N LEU A 80 -17.24 -8.86 -4.57
CA LEU A 80 -16.26 -8.30 -5.50
C LEU A 80 -15.54 -9.40 -6.30
N TRP A 81 -15.27 -10.55 -5.68
CA TRP A 81 -14.72 -11.71 -6.40
C TRP A 81 -15.64 -12.10 -7.56
N GLU A 82 -16.93 -12.31 -7.31
CA GLU A 82 -17.92 -12.64 -8.34
C GLU A 82 -17.96 -11.56 -9.45
N ALA A 83 -17.98 -10.28 -9.06
CA ALA A 83 -17.97 -9.16 -9.99
C ALA A 83 -16.68 -9.09 -10.86
N SER A 84 -15.57 -9.60 -10.36
CA SER A 84 -14.29 -9.62 -11.08
C SER A 84 -14.21 -10.69 -12.16
N VAL A 85 -14.97 -11.79 -12.02
CA VAL A 85 -14.88 -12.97 -12.93
C VAL A 85 -15.02 -12.59 -14.41
N PRO A 86 -16.04 -11.83 -14.85
CA PRO A 86 -16.19 -11.47 -16.27
C PRO A 86 -15.05 -10.57 -16.78
N LEU A 87 -14.29 -9.93 -15.92
CA LEU A 87 -13.21 -9.01 -16.28
C LEU A 87 -11.83 -9.70 -16.30
N GLN A 88 -11.72 -10.93 -15.83
CA GLN A 88 -10.44 -11.66 -15.74
C GLN A 88 -9.79 -11.92 -17.11
N SER A 89 -10.54 -11.90 -18.20
CA SER A 89 -9.96 -11.98 -19.55
C SER A 89 -9.25 -10.68 -20.00
N LYS A 90 -9.53 -9.56 -19.34
CA LYS A 90 -9.04 -8.22 -19.73
C LYS A 90 -7.97 -7.68 -18.80
N VAL A 91 -8.06 -7.98 -17.49
CA VAL A 91 -7.19 -7.42 -16.45
C VAL A 91 -6.54 -8.52 -15.61
N LYS A 92 -5.41 -8.16 -15.02
CA LYS A 92 -4.70 -8.99 -14.05
C LYS A 92 -5.07 -8.53 -12.64
N PHE A 93 -5.77 -9.37 -11.89
CA PHE A 93 -6.05 -9.13 -10.49
C PHE A 93 -4.96 -9.74 -9.59
N VAL A 94 -4.51 -9.02 -8.59
CA VAL A 94 -3.66 -9.51 -7.51
C VAL A 94 -4.45 -9.41 -6.22
N TRP A 95 -4.87 -10.55 -5.71
CA TRP A 95 -5.64 -10.67 -4.47
C TRP A 95 -4.70 -10.83 -3.29
N ILE A 96 -4.74 -9.87 -2.37
CA ILE A 96 -3.81 -9.72 -1.25
C ILE A 96 -4.57 -9.91 0.05
N PRO A 97 -4.45 -11.07 0.72
CA PRO A 97 -5.18 -11.32 1.96
C PRO A 97 -4.61 -10.50 3.12
N VAL A 98 -5.50 -9.88 3.87
CA VAL A 98 -5.27 -9.23 5.16
C VAL A 98 -6.04 -9.97 6.25
N ALA A 99 -5.78 -9.70 7.52
CA ALA A 99 -6.40 -10.43 8.62
C ALA A 99 -6.71 -9.51 9.80
N PHE A 100 -7.98 -9.11 9.93
CA PHE A 100 -8.43 -8.31 11.07
C PHE A 100 -9.89 -8.56 11.47
N ILE A 101 -10.72 -9.22 10.65
CA ILE A 101 -12.14 -9.43 10.96
C ILE A 101 -12.31 -10.42 12.13
N ASN A 102 -11.67 -11.60 12.03
CA ASN A 102 -11.72 -12.59 13.10
C ASN A 102 -10.54 -13.58 13.06
N ALA A 103 -10.53 -14.54 13.97
CA ALA A 103 -9.45 -15.52 14.10
C ALA A 103 -9.25 -16.45 12.89
N LYS A 104 -10.25 -16.59 12.01
CA LYS A 104 -10.15 -17.40 10.79
C LYS A 104 -9.49 -16.67 9.63
N SER A 105 -9.50 -15.32 9.62
CA SER A 105 -8.98 -14.49 8.52
C SER A 105 -7.54 -14.84 8.17
N GLY A 106 -6.64 -14.87 9.14
CA GLY A 106 -5.23 -15.18 8.92
C GLY A 106 -4.99 -16.60 8.39
N PRO A 107 -5.48 -17.66 9.07
CA PRO A 107 -5.33 -19.03 8.61
C PRO A 107 -5.95 -19.35 7.25
N GLN A 108 -7.08 -18.76 6.90
CA GLN A 108 -7.68 -18.91 5.57
C GLN A 108 -6.91 -18.13 4.49
N GLY A 109 -6.47 -16.91 4.80
CA GLY A 109 -5.57 -16.15 3.92
C GLY A 109 -4.27 -16.91 3.65
N ALA A 110 -3.73 -17.58 4.66
CA ALA A 110 -2.55 -18.42 4.52
C ALA A 110 -2.81 -19.66 3.65
N ALA A 111 -3.99 -20.29 3.77
CA ALA A 111 -4.38 -21.39 2.91
C ALA A 111 -4.43 -20.96 1.43
N LEU A 112 -5.04 -19.80 1.15
CA LEU A 112 -5.10 -19.23 -0.19
C LEU A 112 -3.71 -18.93 -0.77
N LEU A 113 -2.81 -18.31 0.03
CA LEU A 113 -1.44 -18.02 -0.43
C LEU A 113 -0.59 -19.28 -0.65
N SER A 114 -0.91 -20.38 0.03
CA SER A 114 -0.15 -21.64 -0.05
C SER A 114 -0.70 -22.61 -1.11
N ALA A 115 -1.86 -22.30 -1.69
CA ALA A 115 -2.54 -23.20 -2.62
C ALA A 115 -1.76 -23.35 -3.94
N ALA A 116 -1.74 -24.56 -4.49
CA ALA A 116 -1.19 -24.80 -5.82
C ALA A 116 -2.05 -24.12 -6.91
N ASN A 117 -3.37 -24.05 -6.70
CA ASN A 117 -4.31 -23.32 -7.57
C ASN A 117 -5.14 -22.33 -6.70
N PRO A 118 -4.59 -21.16 -6.38
CA PRO A 118 -5.25 -20.23 -5.48
C PRO A 118 -6.53 -19.63 -6.07
N ALA A 119 -6.66 -19.54 -7.39
CA ALA A 119 -7.88 -19.02 -8.03
C ALA A 119 -9.07 -19.95 -7.83
N GLU A 120 -8.87 -21.25 -7.97
CA GLU A 120 -9.90 -22.27 -7.74
C GLU A 120 -10.30 -22.32 -6.26
N LEU A 121 -9.29 -22.33 -5.38
CA LEU A 121 -9.54 -22.35 -3.93
C LEU A 121 -10.27 -21.07 -3.47
N MET A 122 -9.96 -19.92 -4.07
CA MET A 122 -10.66 -18.66 -3.80
C MET A 122 -12.12 -18.72 -4.25
N ALA A 123 -12.40 -19.29 -5.43
CA ALA A 123 -13.78 -19.48 -5.91
C ALA A 123 -14.59 -20.38 -4.96
N GLU A 124 -14.00 -21.48 -4.49
CA GLU A 124 -14.61 -22.34 -3.47
C GLU A 124 -14.82 -21.60 -2.14
N HIS A 125 -13.81 -20.88 -1.71
CA HIS A 125 -13.85 -20.09 -0.47
C HIS A 125 -15.00 -19.10 -0.46
N GLU A 126 -15.09 -18.25 -1.50
CA GLU A 126 -16.08 -17.18 -1.55
C GLU A 126 -17.50 -17.73 -1.74
N LYS A 127 -17.65 -18.80 -2.50
CA LYS A 127 -18.94 -19.53 -2.61
C LYS A 127 -19.40 -20.05 -1.24
N SER A 128 -18.51 -20.64 -0.47
CA SER A 128 -18.80 -21.14 0.89
C SER A 128 -19.09 -19.99 1.85
N LEU A 129 -18.33 -18.90 1.79
CA LEU A 129 -18.52 -17.73 2.63
C LEU A 129 -19.88 -17.06 2.38
N LEU A 130 -20.24 -16.84 1.12
CA LEU A 130 -21.51 -16.24 0.71
C LEU A 130 -22.71 -17.15 1.04
N ALA A 131 -22.52 -18.46 1.04
CA ALA A 131 -23.51 -19.42 1.53
C ALA A 131 -23.65 -19.47 3.07
N GLY A 132 -22.86 -18.66 3.81
CA GLY A 132 -22.89 -18.61 5.27
C GLY A 132 -22.20 -19.80 5.97
N THR A 133 -21.44 -20.61 5.24
CA THR A 133 -20.74 -21.78 5.79
C THR A 133 -19.31 -21.47 6.26
N GLY A 134 -18.86 -20.21 6.10
CA GLY A 134 -17.66 -19.67 6.74
C GLY A 134 -16.35 -19.85 5.97
N GLY A 135 -16.43 -20.15 4.68
CA GLY A 135 -15.26 -20.28 3.80
C GLY A 135 -14.58 -21.65 3.86
N ILE A 136 -13.41 -21.76 3.26
CA ILE A 136 -12.58 -22.97 3.26
C ILE A 136 -12.05 -23.30 4.67
N SER A 137 -11.62 -24.54 4.85
CA SER A 137 -10.89 -24.94 6.04
C SER A 137 -9.57 -24.18 6.14
N ALA A 138 -9.29 -23.69 7.34
CA ALA A 138 -8.00 -23.06 7.63
C ALA A 138 -6.89 -24.10 7.68
N ILE A 139 -5.68 -23.74 7.25
CA ILE A 139 -4.51 -24.61 7.48
C ILE A 139 -4.04 -24.47 8.93
N ALA A 140 -3.82 -25.61 9.57
CA ALA A 140 -3.43 -25.65 10.97
C ALA A 140 -2.03 -25.06 11.22
N ALA A 141 -1.13 -25.16 10.25
CA ALA A 141 0.23 -24.65 10.35
C ALA A 141 0.70 -24.08 9.01
N ALA A 142 0.59 -22.77 8.84
CA ALA A 142 1.26 -22.07 7.76
C ALA A 142 2.75 -21.85 8.12
N THR A 143 3.60 -21.76 7.10
CA THR A 143 5.03 -21.44 7.33
C THR A 143 5.17 -20.03 7.94
N THR A 144 6.32 -19.80 8.58
CA THR A 144 6.65 -18.49 9.15
C THR A 144 6.61 -17.40 8.09
N GLU A 145 7.05 -17.69 6.86
CA GLU A 145 7.05 -16.77 5.72
C GLU A 145 5.63 -16.36 5.33
N ILE A 146 4.70 -17.31 5.22
CA ILE A 146 3.29 -17.05 4.87
C ILE A 146 2.62 -16.24 5.98
N ASN A 147 2.81 -16.62 7.24
CA ASN A 147 2.26 -15.86 8.36
C ASN A 147 2.82 -14.44 8.42
N SER A 148 4.12 -14.27 8.13
CA SER A 148 4.75 -12.95 8.02
C SER A 148 4.17 -12.13 6.86
N ALA A 149 3.89 -12.77 5.72
CA ALA A 149 3.27 -12.10 4.57
C ALA A 149 1.88 -11.54 4.92
N ILE A 150 1.01 -12.34 5.57
CA ILE A 150 -0.31 -11.88 6.01
C ILE A 150 -0.20 -10.69 6.98
N LYS A 151 0.70 -10.76 7.95
CA LYS A 151 0.94 -9.65 8.89
C LYS A 151 1.41 -8.39 8.17
N LYS A 152 2.36 -8.51 7.24
CA LYS A 152 2.86 -7.38 6.44
C LYS A 152 1.77 -6.78 5.55
N ASN A 153 0.93 -7.61 4.92
CA ASN A 153 -0.22 -7.16 4.15
C ASN A 153 -1.19 -6.34 5.03
N THR A 154 -1.47 -6.82 6.25
CA THR A 154 -2.36 -6.12 7.19
C THR A 154 -1.76 -4.78 7.64
N VAL A 155 -0.45 -4.73 7.91
CA VAL A 155 0.25 -3.47 8.21
C VAL A 155 0.21 -2.51 7.02
N LEU A 156 0.46 -3.03 5.81
CA LEU A 156 0.37 -2.25 4.58
C LEU A 156 -1.04 -1.67 4.40
N PHE A 157 -2.10 -2.49 4.51
CA PHE A 157 -3.49 -2.05 4.45
C PHE A 157 -3.76 -0.88 5.41
N ASN A 158 -3.35 -0.99 6.67
CA ASN A 158 -3.54 0.06 7.67
C ASN A 158 -2.79 1.35 7.32
N SER A 159 -1.67 1.27 6.58
CA SER A 159 -0.88 2.44 6.17
C SER A 159 -1.44 3.19 4.96
N LEU A 160 -2.39 2.59 4.23
CA LEU A 160 -2.96 3.17 3.00
C LEU A 160 -4.11 4.15 3.26
N GLY A 161 -4.56 4.29 4.51
CA GLY A 161 -5.77 5.04 4.82
C GLY A 161 -7.06 4.37 4.32
N ALA A 162 -7.00 3.06 4.06
CA ALA A 162 -8.17 2.28 3.67
C ALA A 162 -9.14 2.16 4.85
N GLU A 163 -10.43 2.34 4.59
CA GLU A 163 -11.47 2.34 5.63
C GLU A 163 -12.17 0.99 5.75
N SER A 164 -12.15 0.19 4.70
CA SER A 164 -12.84 -1.10 4.66
C SER A 164 -12.22 -2.06 3.65
N VAL A 165 -12.55 -3.33 3.77
CA VAL A 165 -12.29 -4.36 2.75
C VAL A 165 -13.60 -4.71 2.01
N PRO A 166 -13.50 -5.06 0.73
CA PRO A 166 -12.29 -5.04 -0.09
C PRO A 166 -11.79 -3.60 -0.33
N TYR A 167 -10.49 -3.42 -0.44
CA TYR A 167 -9.89 -2.17 -0.88
C TYR A 167 -9.22 -2.37 -2.23
N VAL A 168 -9.65 -1.64 -3.24
CA VAL A 168 -9.23 -1.81 -4.64
C VAL A 168 -8.33 -0.68 -5.06
N LEU A 169 -7.21 -1.00 -5.69
CA LEU A 169 -6.29 -0.02 -6.29
C LEU A 169 -6.01 -0.44 -7.73
N ALA A 170 -6.11 0.51 -8.65
CA ALA A 170 -5.83 0.29 -10.06
C ALA A 170 -5.28 1.56 -10.74
N LYS A 171 -4.73 1.38 -11.93
CA LYS A 171 -4.59 2.48 -12.89
C LYS A 171 -5.75 2.38 -13.88
N ASN A 172 -6.62 3.38 -13.89
CA ASN A 172 -7.72 3.41 -14.85
C ASN A 172 -7.15 3.48 -16.27
N THR A 173 -7.54 2.55 -17.14
CA THR A 173 -6.91 2.38 -18.46
C THR A 173 -7.21 3.52 -19.43
N ARG A 174 -8.31 4.26 -19.22
CA ARG A 174 -8.71 5.41 -20.05
C ARG A 174 -7.98 6.69 -19.66
N THR A 175 -7.75 6.89 -18.36
CA THR A 175 -7.18 8.14 -17.85
C THR A 175 -5.72 8.03 -17.47
N GLY A 176 -5.21 6.80 -17.23
CA GLY A 176 -3.87 6.55 -16.69
C GLY A 176 -3.71 6.90 -15.21
N LEU A 177 -4.75 7.41 -14.56
CA LEU A 177 -4.70 7.84 -13.17
C LEU A 177 -4.83 6.65 -12.23
N VAL A 178 -4.14 6.73 -11.09
CA VAL A 178 -4.36 5.81 -9.97
C VAL A 178 -5.71 6.12 -9.35
N VAL A 179 -6.52 5.08 -9.22
CA VAL A 179 -7.85 5.13 -8.61
C VAL A 179 -7.94 4.12 -7.48
N THR A 180 -8.69 4.47 -6.42
CA THR A 180 -8.91 3.61 -5.25
C THR A 180 -10.38 3.55 -4.91
N HIS A 181 -10.82 2.42 -4.35
CA HIS A 181 -12.20 2.24 -3.91
C HIS A 181 -12.27 1.38 -2.64
N ASN A 182 -13.09 1.80 -1.69
CA ASN A 182 -13.42 1.04 -0.49
C ASN A 182 -14.77 0.31 -0.70
N GLY A 183 -14.81 -0.99 -0.45
CA GLY A 183 -16.01 -1.79 -0.57
C GLY A 183 -16.15 -2.49 -1.92
N ALA A 184 -17.23 -3.27 -2.04
CA ALA A 184 -17.56 -4.01 -3.25
C ALA A 184 -18.17 -3.12 -4.32
N MET A 185 -17.97 -3.53 -5.57
CA MET A 185 -18.62 -2.99 -6.77
C MET A 185 -19.25 -4.15 -7.54
N ASP A 186 -20.33 -3.91 -8.25
CA ASP A 186 -20.80 -4.86 -9.26
C ASP A 186 -19.89 -4.86 -10.50
N ALA A 187 -20.09 -5.81 -11.40
CA ALA A 187 -19.20 -5.98 -12.56
C ALA A 187 -19.18 -4.76 -13.49
N ALA A 188 -20.32 -4.04 -13.65
CA ALA A 188 -20.39 -2.86 -14.51
C ALA A 188 -19.67 -1.67 -13.88
N ALA A 189 -19.88 -1.43 -12.59
CA ALA A 189 -19.18 -0.40 -11.83
C ALA A 189 -17.67 -0.67 -11.77
N LEU A 190 -17.27 -1.94 -11.58
CA LEU A 190 -15.87 -2.34 -11.59
C LEU A 190 -15.23 -2.12 -12.97
N ALA A 191 -15.91 -2.48 -14.06
CA ALA A 191 -15.41 -2.22 -15.43
C ALA A 191 -15.22 -0.73 -15.69
N GLU A 192 -16.18 0.10 -15.28
CA GLU A 192 -16.11 1.56 -15.39
C GLU A 192 -14.95 2.14 -14.57
N PHE A 193 -14.83 1.71 -13.29
CA PHE A 193 -13.74 2.12 -12.40
C PHE A 193 -12.36 1.77 -12.97
N LEU A 194 -12.23 0.61 -13.61
CA LEU A 194 -10.98 0.17 -14.25
C LEU A 194 -10.75 0.80 -15.63
N GLY A 195 -11.79 1.34 -16.26
CA GLY A 195 -11.75 1.85 -17.64
C GLY A 195 -11.71 0.74 -18.70
N VAL A 196 -12.19 -0.45 -18.39
CA VAL A 196 -12.18 -1.63 -19.28
C VAL A 196 -13.64 -2.02 -19.63
N ASN A 197 -14.12 -1.58 -20.75
CA ASN A 197 -15.45 -1.92 -21.27
C ASN A 197 -15.31 -2.96 -22.40
#